data_0cc92b6620e36f6876caa0288a6ba4b0
#
_entry.id   0cc92b6620e36f6876caa0288a6ba4b0
#
_cell.length_a   1.000
_cell.length_b   1.000
_cell.length_c   1.000
_cell.angle_alpha   90.00
_cell.angle_beta   90.00
_cell.angle_gamma   90.00
#
_symmetry.space_group_name_H-M   'P 1'
#
loop_
_entity.id
_entity.type
_entity.pdbx_description
1 polymer ?
#
loop_
_entity_poly.entity_id
_entity_poly.type
_entity_poly.pdbx_seq_one_letter_code
_entity_poly.pdbx_strand_id
1 'polypeptide(L)'
;AAVRKTNKLASDIEYADRVRDVSASSPARYNADKRRLYEAAGCAGKLAVFAVRQDTYPKAGAEKVFYIGTNNAADLTDIRRKILGEFETLPVSAEYLHREIFDISEAYGKDTVLAIKQLGTDRLPQVFALKGFFDGWFNKIKPTRHLTDRVMYGLGKVLPGLLPKRMMEFRDKYEHHLILKMRDDGIDEARALLEQQFENKDAAFFECTEAEGKTAELHRFAAAGAAGRYQAVHANKVAN
;
A
#
# COMPACT_ATOMS: atom_id res chain seq x y z
N ALA A 1 -8.20 -33.14 -9.33
CA ALA A 1 -7.19 -33.24 -8.29
C ALA A 1 -7.91 -33.20 -6.95
N ALA A 2 -7.76 -34.22 -6.10
CA ALA A 2 -8.37 -34.28 -4.79
C ALA A 2 -7.70 -33.19 -3.90
N VAL A 3 -8.46 -32.18 -3.51
CA VAL A 3 -8.00 -31.23 -2.49
C VAL A 3 -7.83 -32.05 -1.20
N ARG A 4 -6.61 -32.14 -0.72
CA ARG A 4 -6.33 -32.83 0.55
C ARG A 4 -7.18 -32.19 1.64
N LYS A 5 -8.07 -32.97 2.25
CA LYS A 5 -8.73 -32.56 3.49
C LYS A 5 -7.66 -32.49 4.57
N THR A 6 -7.25 -31.29 4.93
CA THR A 6 -6.34 -31.03 6.04
C THR A 6 -7.12 -30.34 7.14
N ASN A 7 -6.72 -30.54 8.39
CA ASN A 7 -7.28 -29.79 9.52
C ASN A 7 -6.78 -28.34 9.55
N LYS A 8 -5.87 -27.97 8.65
CA LYS A 8 -5.35 -26.60 8.51
C LYS A 8 -6.24 -25.80 7.56
N LEU A 9 -6.69 -24.65 8.00
CA LEU A 9 -7.52 -23.74 7.20
C LEU A 9 -6.64 -22.87 6.33
N ALA A 10 -7.04 -22.68 5.07
CA ALA A 10 -6.41 -21.69 4.19
C ALA A 10 -6.72 -20.27 4.66
N SER A 11 -7.95 -20.04 5.13
CA SER A 11 -8.38 -18.77 5.71
C SER A 11 -8.09 -18.71 7.20
N ASP A 12 -7.71 -17.54 7.66
CA ASP A 12 -7.50 -17.25 9.08
C ASP A 12 -8.80 -16.70 9.69
N ILE A 13 -9.65 -17.61 10.18
CA ILE A 13 -10.92 -17.24 10.80
C ILE A 13 -10.78 -16.56 12.17
N GLU A 14 -9.62 -16.67 12.82
CA GLU A 14 -9.32 -16.05 14.12
C GLU A 14 -8.58 -14.71 13.96
N TYR A 15 -8.33 -14.28 12.73
CA TYR A 15 -7.54 -13.06 12.48
C TYR A 15 -8.20 -11.82 13.07
N ALA A 16 -9.52 -11.70 12.94
CA ALA A 16 -10.27 -10.56 13.45
C ALA A 16 -10.12 -10.41 14.98
N ASP A 17 -10.13 -11.52 15.72
CA ASP A 17 -9.96 -11.50 17.15
C ASP A 17 -8.52 -11.16 17.54
N ARG A 18 -7.55 -11.77 16.84
CA ARG A 18 -6.13 -11.54 17.13
C ARG A 18 -5.66 -10.12 16.78
N VAL A 19 -6.18 -9.51 15.72
CA VAL A 19 -5.80 -8.15 15.34
C VAL A 19 -6.32 -7.11 16.31
N ARG A 20 -7.40 -7.44 17.04
CA ARG A 20 -8.00 -6.58 18.07
C ARG A 20 -7.20 -6.57 19.37
N ASP A 21 -6.37 -7.57 19.62
CA ASP A 21 -5.41 -7.54 20.74
C ASP A 21 -4.23 -6.63 20.39
N VAL A 22 -4.46 -5.33 20.54
CA VAL A 22 -3.45 -4.28 20.26
C VAL A 22 -2.27 -4.27 21.21
N SER A 23 -2.35 -5.07 22.30
CA SER A 23 -1.31 -5.20 23.31
C SER A 23 -0.53 -6.51 23.20
N ALA A 24 -0.89 -7.38 22.25
CA ALA A 24 -0.19 -8.64 22.02
C ALA A 24 1.30 -8.40 21.74
N SER A 25 2.15 -9.26 22.32
CA SER A 25 3.61 -9.23 22.12
C SER A 25 4.05 -9.80 20.76
N SER A 26 3.14 -10.44 20.03
CA SER A 26 3.40 -11.02 18.71
C SER A 26 2.44 -10.45 17.68
N PRO A 27 2.83 -10.38 16.38
CA PRO A 27 1.93 -9.91 15.35
C PRO A 27 0.73 -10.85 15.19
N ALA A 28 -0.43 -10.29 14.87
CA ALA A 28 -1.67 -11.03 14.64
C ALA A 28 -1.54 -12.07 13.51
N ARG A 29 -0.69 -11.78 12.51
CA ARG A 29 -0.36 -12.69 11.42
C ARG A 29 1.12 -12.64 11.12
N TYR A 30 1.75 -13.79 10.89
CA TYR A 30 3.13 -13.91 10.48
C TYR A 30 3.33 -15.12 9.57
N ASN A 31 4.32 -15.03 8.69
CA ASN A 31 4.76 -16.16 7.88
C ASN A 31 5.33 -17.25 8.80
N ALA A 32 5.23 -18.50 8.41
CA ALA A 32 5.66 -19.65 9.21
C ALA A 32 4.80 -19.95 10.46
N ASP A 33 3.59 -19.44 10.58
CA ASP A 33 2.65 -19.87 11.61
C ASP A 33 2.25 -21.33 11.37
N LYS A 34 2.78 -22.23 12.18
CA LYS A 34 2.56 -23.68 12.04
C LYS A 34 1.11 -24.12 12.22
N ARG A 35 0.25 -23.27 12.74
CA ARG A 35 -1.20 -23.51 12.86
C ARG A 35 -1.91 -23.37 11.52
N ARG A 36 -1.27 -22.78 10.52
CA ARG A 36 -1.83 -22.46 9.20
C ARG A 36 -1.08 -23.20 8.09
N LEU A 37 -1.54 -23.07 6.86
CA LEU A 37 -0.80 -23.52 5.68
C LEU A 37 0.29 -22.50 5.34
N TYR A 38 1.48 -22.74 5.84
CA TYR A 38 2.61 -21.81 5.76
C TYR A 38 3.71 -22.21 4.76
N GLU A 39 3.60 -23.43 4.20
CA GLU A 39 4.67 -24.05 3.42
C GLU A 39 5.09 -23.23 2.20
N ALA A 40 4.17 -22.42 1.64
CA ALA A 40 4.48 -21.52 0.52
C ALA A 40 5.06 -20.18 0.97
N ALA A 41 4.92 -19.80 2.25
CA ALA A 41 5.42 -18.54 2.78
C ALA A 41 6.92 -18.63 3.06
N GLY A 42 7.71 -17.69 2.52
CA GLY A 42 9.15 -17.65 2.73
C GLY A 42 9.92 -18.79 2.06
N CYS A 43 9.35 -19.45 1.05
CA CYS A 43 9.98 -20.59 0.34
C CYS A 43 11.18 -20.19 -0.54
N ALA A 44 11.45 -18.89 -0.69
CA ALA A 44 12.54 -18.35 -1.52
C ALA A 44 12.56 -18.90 -2.96
N GLY A 45 11.38 -19.10 -3.55
CA GLY A 45 11.24 -19.61 -4.91
C GLY A 45 11.51 -21.11 -5.08
N LYS A 46 11.61 -21.88 -4.00
CA LYS A 46 11.85 -23.34 -4.06
C LYS A 46 10.58 -24.17 -4.26
N LEU A 47 9.43 -23.53 -4.46
CA LEU A 47 8.16 -24.21 -4.73
C LEU A 47 7.64 -23.85 -6.11
N ALA A 48 7.05 -24.84 -6.79
CA ALA A 48 6.21 -24.63 -7.96
C ALA A 48 4.74 -24.61 -7.50
N VAL A 49 4.05 -23.50 -7.71
CA VAL A 49 2.65 -23.33 -7.35
C VAL A 49 1.79 -23.56 -8.58
N PHE A 50 0.99 -24.62 -8.60
CA PHE A 50 0.08 -24.95 -9.71
C PHE A 50 -1.33 -24.43 -9.49
N ALA A 51 -1.76 -24.28 -8.25
CA ALA A 51 -3.08 -23.78 -7.92
C ALA A 51 -3.06 -23.09 -6.54
N VAL A 52 -3.83 -22.02 -6.41
CA VAL A 52 -4.03 -21.29 -5.15
C VAL A 52 -5.53 -21.28 -4.87
N ARG A 53 -5.92 -21.67 -3.68
CA ARG A 53 -7.26 -21.45 -3.15
C ARG A 53 -7.26 -20.12 -2.40
N GLN A 54 -8.18 -19.24 -2.79
CA GLN A 54 -8.43 -17.99 -2.10
C GLN A 54 -9.88 -17.93 -1.66
N ASP A 55 -10.10 -17.48 -0.45
CA ASP A 55 -11.44 -17.18 0.01
C ASP A 55 -11.82 -15.76 -0.38
N THR A 56 -13.10 -15.58 -0.68
CA THR A 56 -13.68 -14.29 -1.03
C THR A 56 -14.58 -13.80 0.09
N TYR A 57 -14.72 -12.50 0.21
CA TYR A 57 -15.57 -11.86 1.19
C TYR A 57 -16.75 -11.13 0.50
N PRO A 58 -17.88 -10.96 1.17
CA PRO A 58 -18.95 -10.12 0.65
C PRO A 58 -18.42 -8.73 0.31
N LYS A 59 -18.91 -8.18 -0.79
CA LYS A 59 -18.58 -6.79 -1.16
C LYS A 59 -19.15 -5.86 -0.10
N ALA A 60 -18.34 -4.91 0.36
CA ALA A 60 -18.80 -3.85 1.25
C ALA A 60 -19.93 -3.03 0.60
N GLY A 61 -20.86 -2.56 1.41
CA GLY A 61 -21.93 -1.69 0.95
C GLY A 61 -21.42 -0.29 0.59
N ALA A 62 -21.07 0.48 1.59
CA ALA A 62 -20.45 1.79 1.44
C ALA A 62 -18.96 1.72 1.80
N GLU A 63 -18.13 2.46 1.08
CA GLU A 63 -16.72 2.62 1.41
C GLU A 63 -16.34 4.11 1.40
N LYS A 64 -15.48 4.51 2.32
CA LYS A 64 -14.95 5.86 2.41
C LYS A 64 -13.45 5.82 2.73
N VAL A 65 -12.70 6.65 2.03
CA VAL A 65 -11.28 6.85 2.30
C VAL A 65 -11.10 8.16 3.05
N PHE A 66 -10.43 8.10 4.20
CA PHE A 66 -9.95 9.24 4.95
C PHE A 66 -8.45 9.41 4.68
N TYR A 67 -8.06 10.62 4.32
CA TYR A 67 -6.67 11.00 4.18
C TYR A 67 -6.25 11.81 5.41
N ILE A 68 -5.28 11.32 6.14
CA ILE A 68 -4.88 11.83 7.45
C ILE A 68 -3.44 12.33 7.37
N GLY A 69 -3.14 13.48 7.96
CA GLY A 69 -1.80 14.03 8.08
C GLY A 69 -1.49 14.49 9.50
N THR A 70 -0.29 14.20 9.98
CA THR A 70 0.22 14.64 11.28
C THR A 70 1.75 14.79 11.25
N ASN A 71 2.28 15.62 12.15
CA ASN A 71 3.73 15.73 12.41
C ASN A 71 4.18 14.86 13.60
N ASN A 72 3.25 14.12 14.23
CA ASN A 72 3.54 13.22 15.35
C ASN A 72 3.08 11.80 15.03
N ALA A 73 4.02 10.89 14.76
CA ALA A 73 3.72 9.49 14.46
C ALA A 73 2.93 8.77 15.56
N ALA A 74 3.00 9.24 16.82
CA ALA A 74 2.23 8.65 17.92
C ALA A 74 0.71 8.81 17.71
N ASP A 75 0.26 9.88 17.06
CA ASP A 75 -1.16 10.08 16.76
C ASP A 75 -1.70 8.94 15.88
N LEU A 76 -0.93 8.49 14.90
CA LEU A 76 -1.32 7.38 14.02
C LEU A 76 -1.33 6.03 14.77
N THR A 77 -0.42 5.88 15.74
CA THR A 77 -0.40 4.70 16.61
C THR A 77 -1.66 4.67 17.48
N ASP A 78 -2.05 5.80 18.05
CA ASP A 78 -3.25 5.91 18.87
C ASP A 78 -4.52 5.64 18.06
N ILE A 79 -4.63 6.22 16.86
CA ILE A 79 -5.72 5.95 15.91
C ILE A 79 -5.81 4.45 15.61
N ARG A 80 -4.67 3.82 15.27
CA ARG A 80 -4.61 2.39 15.00
C ARG A 80 -5.11 1.56 16.18
N ARG A 81 -4.64 1.87 17.40
CA ARG A 81 -5.03 1.15 18.62
C ARG A 81 -6.51 1.28 18.89
N LYS A 82 -7.07 2.46 18.80
CA LYS A 82 -8.49 2.71 19.00
C LYS A 82 -9.34 1.98 17.95
N ILE A 83 -9.03 2.12 16.68
CA ILE A 83 -9.80 1.46 15.62
C ILE A 83 -9.75 -0.06 15.77
N LEU A 84 -8.58 -0.65 16.00
CA LEU A 84 -8.47 -2.10 16.10
C LEU A 84 -9.07 -2.67 17.39
N GLY A 85 -8.95 -1.94 18.50
CA GLY A 85 -9.42 -2.41 19.82
C GLY A 85 -10.89 -2.11 20.11
N GLU A 86 -11.44 -1.01 19.59
CA GLU A 86 -12.72 -0.47 20.05
C GLU A 86 -13.83 -0.54 18.97
N PHE A 87 -13.49 -0.43 17.68
CA PHE A 87 -14.51 -0.38 16.61
C PHE A 87 -15.14 -1.75 16.37
N GLU A 88 -16.46 -1.76 16.12
CA GLU A 88 -17.15 -2.97 15.69
C GLU A 88 -16.68 -3.40 14.29
N THR A 89 -16.57 -2.45 13.37
CA THR A 89 -16.17 -2.69 11.98
C THR A 89 -14.68 -2.41 11.78
N LEU A 90 -13.91 -3.45 11.43
CA LEU A 90 -12.50 -3.29 11.06
C LEU A 90 -12.34 -2.56 9.74
N PRO A 91 -11.26 -1.79 9.56
CA PRO A 91 -10.96 -1.10 8.30
C PRO A 91 -10.75 -2.09 7.15
N VAL A 92 -11.12 -1.65 5.95
CA VAL A 92 -10.80 -2.37 4.71
C VAL A 92 -9.28 -2.35 4.49
N SER A 93 -8.66 -1.18 4.69
CA SER A 93 -7.21 -1.01 4.67
C SER A 93 -6.80 0.22 5.47
N ALA A 94 -5.56 0.21 5.97
CA ALA A 94 -4.91 1.34 6.61
C ALA A 94 -3.43 1.35 6.19
N GLU A 95 -3.03 2.36 5.44
CA GLU A 95 -1.73 2.41 4.79
C GLU A 95 -0.97 3.67 5.20
N TYR A 96 0.14 3.46 5.88
CA TYR A 96 1.04 4.54 6.29
C TYR A 96 1.99 4.94 5.16
N LEU A 97 2.20 6.25 5.01
CA LEU A 97 3.20 6.83 4.13
C LEU A 97 3.96 7.95 4.86
N HIS A 98 5.27 7.87 4.84
CA HIS A 98 6.13 8.99 5.22
C HIS A 98 6.26 9.96 4.04
N ARG A 99 6.44 11.26 4.30
CA ARG A 99 6.59 12.30 3.26
C ARG A 99 7.66 11.95 2.24
N GLU A 100 8.79 11.38 2.66
CA GLU A 100 9.85 10.97 1.72
C GLU A 100 9.40 9.93 0.71
N ILE A 101 8.66 8.90 1.14
CA ILE A 101 8.14 7.91 0.20
C ILE A 101 7.02 8.47 -0.67
N PHE A 102 6.26 9.43 -0.15
CA PHE A 102 5.30 10.20 -0.94
C PHE A 102 6.02 10.92 -2.08
N ASP A 103 7.11 11.63 -1.79
CA ASP A 103 7.91 12.36 -2.78
C ASP A 103 8.58 11.43 -3.80
N ILE A 104 9.12 10.30 -3.33
CA ILE A 104 9.67 9.27 -4.21
C ILE A 104 8.58 8.72 -5.14
N SER A 105 7.40 8.45 -4.62
CA SER A 105 6.27 7.96 -5.41
C SER A 105 5.81 8.99 -6.46
N GLU A 106 5.72 10.25 -6.09
CA GLU A 106 5.38 11.35 -7.00
C GLU A 106 6.46 11.54 -8.08
N ALA A 107 7.74 11.48 -7.71
CA ALA A 107 8.83 11.72 -8.66
C ALA A 107 9.10 10.53 -9.59
N TYR A 108 8.97 9.30 -9.11
CA TYR A 108 9.42 8.07 -9.80
C TYR A 108 8.28 7.11 -10.16
N GLY A 109 7.05 7.35 -9.71
CA GLY A 109 5.89 6.47 -9.90
C GLY A 109 4.84 6.95 -10.91
N LYS A 110 4.96 8.16 -11.46
CA LYS A 110 3.93 8.77 -12.34
C LYS A 110 3.57 7.91 -13.55
N ASP A 111 4.55 7.33 -14.19
CA ASP A 111 4.35 6.44 -15.33
C ASP A 111 3.55 5.19 -14.97
N THR A 112 3.81 4.62 -13.81
CA THR A 112 3.06 3.46 -13.29
C THR A 112 1.61 3.85 -13.00
N VAL A 113 1.38 4.98 -12.35
CA VAL A 113 0.03 5.50 -12.10
C VAL A 113 -0.72 5.76 -13.40
N LEU A 114 -0.07 6.38 -14.38
CA LEU A 114 -0.66 6.63 -15.71
C LEU A 114 -0.95 5.33 -16.45
N ALA A 115 -0.02 4.38 -16.43
CA ALA A 115 -0.23 3.07 -17.06
C ALA A 115 -1.45 2.37 -16.47
N ILE A 116 -1.61 2.38 -15.15
CA ILE A 116 -2.78 1.80 -14.48
C ILE A 116 -4.07 2.55 -14.86
N LYS A 117 -4.04 3.88 -14.85
CA LYS A 117 -5.23 4.69 -15.19
C LYS A 117 -5.68 4.49 -16.65
N GLN A 118 -4.75 4.30 -17.58
CA GLN A 118 -5.06 4.19 -19.01
C GLN A 118 -5.29 2.75 -19.47
N LEU A 119 -4.53 1.80 -18.95
CA LEU A 119 -4.52 0.41 -19.42
C LEU A 119 -5.26 -0.56 -18.50
N GLY A 120 -5.55 -0.14 -17.27
CA GLY A 120 -6.07 -1.00 -16.22
C GLY A 120 -4.99 -1.91 -15.62
N THR A 121 -5.34 -2.57 -14.51
CA THR A 121 -4.43 -3.50 -13.79
C THR A 121 -4.14 -4.77 -14.57
N ASP A 122 -5.07 -5.21 -15.41
CA ASP A 122 -4.97 -6.48 -16.17
C ASP A 122 -3.82 -6.48 -17.18
N ARG A 123 -3.43 -5.31 -17.68
CA ARG A 123 -2.34 -5.16 -18.64
C ARG A 123 -0.99 -4.87 -18.00
N LEU A 124 -0.93 -4.65 -16.70
CA LEU A 124 0.33 -4.40 -15.98
C LEU A 124 1.38 -5.51 -16.15
N PRO A 125 1.03 -6.81 -16.09
CA PRO A 125 2.00 -7.88 -16.33
C PRO A 125 2.67 -7.77 -17.69
N GLN A 126 1.94 -7.36 -18.73
CA GLN A 126 2.48 -7.17 -20.08
C GLN A 126 3.43 -5.97 -20.14
N VAL A 127 3.06 -4.86 -19.49
CA VAL A 127 3.91 -3.65 -19.40
C VAL A 127 5.21 -3.97 -18.65
N PHE A 128 5.13 -4.70 -17.54
CA PHE A 128 6.32 -5.10 -16.79
C PHE A 128 7.17 -6.14 -17.52
N ALA A 129 6.56 -7.07 -18.26
CA ALA A 129 7.29 -8.02 -19.10
C ALA A 129 8.06 -7.30 -20.22
N LEU A 130 7.44 -6.31 -20.86
CA LEU A 130 8.09 -5.48 -21.89
C LEU A 130 9.27 -4.68 -21.30
N LYS A 131 9.04 -4.05 -20.11
CA LYS A 131 10.13 -3.37 -19.40
C LYS A 131 11.26 -4.36 -19.07
N GLY A 132 10.94 -5.53 -18.53
CA GLY A 132 11.91 -6.57 -18.19
C GLY A 132 12.72 -7.05 -19.39
N PHE A 133 12.11 -7.15 -20.55
CA PHE A 133 12.81 -7.48 -21.81
C PHE A 133 13.87 -6.43 -22.18
N PHE A 134 13.51 -5.15 -22.13
CA PHE A 134 14.43 -4.05 -22.40
C PHE A 134 15.52 -3.96 -21.32
N ASP A 135 15.18 -4.10 -20.04
CA ASP A 135 16.14 -4.13 -18.94
C ASP A 135 17.14 -5.26 -19.11
N GLY A 136 16.69 -6.46 -19.52
CA GLY A 136 17.56 -7.61 -19.80
C GLY A 136 18.57 -7.36 -20.91
N TRP A 137 18.18 -6.54 -21.89
CA TRP A 137 19.06 -6.17 -23.00
C TRP A 137 20.05 -5.07 -22.61
N PHE A 138 19.57 -3.98 -22.03
CA PHE A 138 20.39 -2.83 -21.63
C PHE A 138 21.35 -3.13 -20.48
N ASN A 139 20.98 -4.00 -19.55
CA ASN A 139 21.82 -4.32 -18.40
C ASN A 139 23.05 -5.20 -18.73
N LYS A 140 23.14 -5.74 -19.96
CA LYS A 140 24.32 -6.47 -20.44
C LYS A 140 25.55 -5.59 -20.60
N ILE A 141 25.36 -4.29 -20.83
CA ILE A 141 26.44 -3.33 -21.08
C ILE A 141 26.49 -2.34 -19.91
N LYS A 142 27.64 -2.23 -19.23
CA LYS A 142 27.79 -1.38 -18.03
C LYS A 142 27.25 0.07 -18.17
N PRO A 143 27.54 0.83 -19.26
CA PRO A 143 27.07 2.21 -19.37
C PRO A 143 25.56 2.34 -19.59
N THR A 144 24.88 1.28 -20.05
CA THR A 144 23.43 1.28 -20.30
C THR A 144 22.62 0.66 -19.16
N ARG A 145 23.30 0.26 -18.07
CA ARG A 145 22.61 -0.23 -16.87
C ARG A 145 21.60 0.80 -16.35
N HIS A 146 20.40 0.33 -16.04
CA HIS A 146 19.29 1.16 -15.57
C HIS A 146 18.88 2.30 -16.53
N LEU A 147 19.21 2.18 -17.84
CA LEU A 147 18.85 3.19 -18.84
C LEU A 147 17.34 3.36 -18.90
N THR A 148 16.59 2.27 -18.88
CA THR A 148 15.12 2.28 -18.90
C THR A 148 14.57 3.10 -17.71
N ASP A 149 15.08 2.88 -16.51
CA ASP A 149 14.65 3.60 -15.32
C ASP A 149 15.00 5.10 -15.38
N ARG A 150 16.15 5.44 -15.95
CA ARG A 150 16.58 6.84 -16.16
C ARG A 150 15.69 7.55 -17.20
N VAL A 151 15.37 6.87 -18.29
CA VAL A 151 14.48 7.40 -19.32
C VAL A 151 13.08 7.61 -18.76
N MET A 152 12.52 6.62 -18.05
CA MET A 152 11.22 6.72 -17.43
C MET A 152 11.15 7.82 -16.37
N TYR A 153 12.22 8.00 -15.58
CA TYR A 153 12.34 9.11 -14.66
C TYR A 153 12.36 10.47 -15.39
N GLY A 154 13.12 10.57 -16.48
CA GLY A 154 13.17 11.78 -17.31
C GLY A 154 11.79 12.13 -17.87
N LEU A 155 11.06 11.15 -18.39
CA LEU A 155 9.68 11.32 -18.86
C LEU A 155 8.74 11.73 -17.72
N GLY A 156 8.91 11.14 -16.51
CA GLY A 156 8.11 11.50 -15.34
C GLY A 156 8.21 12.96 -14.93
N LYS A 157 9.33 13.63 -15.21
CA LYS A 157 9.51 15.07 -14.94
C LYS A 157 8.67 15.98 -15.83
N VAL A 158 8.34 15.53 -17.05
CA VAL A 158 7.55 16.30 -18.02
C VAL A 158 6.05 16.05 -17.82
N LEU A 159 5.69 14.99 -17.11
CA LEU A 159 4.29 14.67 -16.82
C LEU A 159 3.73 15.58 -15.74
N PRO A 160 2.48 16.04 -15.87
CA PRO A 160 1.83 16.86 -14.87
C PRO A 160 1.70 16.11 -13.54
N GLY A 161 1.55 16.85 -12.43
CA GLY A 161 1.20 16.27 -11.14
C GLY A 161 -0.12 15.50 -11.23
N LEU A 162 -0.14 14.28 -10.72
CA LEU A 162 -1.31 13.40 -10.80
C LEU A 162 -2.14 13.42 -9.52
N LEU A 163 -1.62 14.04 -8.48
CA LEU A 163 -2.24 14.06 -7.15
C LEU A 163 -3.18 15.25 -6.98
N PRO A 164 -4.30 15.05 -6.27
CA PRO A 164 -5.20 16.12 -5.91
C PRO A 164 -4.49 17.22 -5.10
N LYS A 165 -4.92 18.47 -5.30
CA LYS A 165 -4.34 19.64 -4.62
C LYS A 165 -4.34 19.47 -3.10
N ARG A 166 -5.42 18.96 -2.51
CA ARG A 166 -5.51 18.74 -1.05
C ARG A 166 -4.45 17.75 -0.53
N MET A 167 -4.10 16.71 -1.29
CA MET A 167 -3.04 15.79 -0.91
C MET A 167 -1.68 16.45 -0.94
N MET A 168 -1.44 17.32 -1.93
CA MET A 168 -0.19 18.11 -2.00
C MET A 168 -0.09 19.09 -0.85
N GLU A 169 -1.17 19.77 -0.49
CA GLU A 169 -1.24 20.65 0.69
C GLU A 169 -0.92 19.90 2.00
N PHE A 170 -1.46 18.68 2.14
CA PHE A 170 -1.15 17.81 3.28
C PHE A 170 0.31 17.35 3.28
N ARG A 171 0.84 16.97 2.12
CA ARG A 171 2.26 16.61 1.97
C ARG A 171 3.17 17.77 2.39
N ASP A 172 2.83 18.99 2.05
CA ASP A 172 3.65 20.17 2.39
C ASP A 172 3.59 20.48 3.90
N LYS A 173 2.46 20.21 4.54
CA LYS A 173 2.23 20.51 5.94
C LYS A 173 2.67 19.40 6.89
N TYR A 174 2.48 18.13 6.53
CA TYR A 174 2.66 16.99 7.43
C TYR A 174 3.77 16.04 6.97
N GLU A 175 4.45 15.42 7.93
CA GLU A 175 5.50 14.44 7.69
C GLU A 175 4.94 13.02 7.58
N HIS A 176 3.91 12.70 8.35
CA HIS A 176 3.30 11.39 8.42
C HIS A 176 1.89 11.40 7.85
N HIS A 177 1.60 10.45 6.97
CA HIS A 177 0.31 10.32 6.32
C HIS A 177 -0.27 8.93 6.55
N LEU A 178 -1.60 8.84 6.66
CA LEU A 178 -2.34 7.59 6.73
C LEU A 178 -3.50 7.65 5.73
N ILE A 179 -3.59 6.65 4.87
CA ILE A 179 -4.75 6.40 4.01
C ILE A 179 -5.58 5.34 4.72
N LEU A 180 -6.69 5.75 5.31
CA LEU A 180 -7.59 4.88 6.05
C LEU A 180 -8.86 4.65 5.24
N LYS A 181 -9.13 3.40 4.88
CA LYS A 181 -10.35 3.01 4.16
C LYS A 181 -11.27 2.27 5.10
N MET A 182 -12.42 2.85 5.35
CA MET A 182 -13.48 2.30 6.19
C MET A 182 -14.67 1.87 5.34
N ARG A 183 -15.51 1.02 5.92
CA ARG A 183 -16.75 0.54 5.30
C ARG A 183 -17.92 0.63 6.26
N ASP A 184 -19.09 0.70 5.69
CA ASP A 184 -20.39 0.61 6.38
C ASP A 184 -20.44 1.52 7.64
N ASP A 185 -20.89 1.02 8.78
CA ASP A 185 -21.02 1.79 10.02
C ASP A 185 -19.70 2.31 10.57
N GLY A 186 -18.58 1.65 10.26
CA GLY A 186 -17.24 2.11 10.65
C GLY A 186 -16.83 3.46 10.05
N ILE A 187 -17.54 3.94 9.01
CA ILE A 187 -17.30 5.26 8.42
C ILE A 187 -17.61 6.36 9.41
N ASP A 188 -18.76 6.30 10.06
CA ASP A 188 -19.20 7.33 11.01
C ASP A 188 -18.39 7.25 12.32
N GLU A 189 -18.07 6.02 12.78
CA GLU A 189 -17.16 5.83 13.92
C GLU A 189 -15.80 6.46 13.66
N ALA A 190 -15.20 6.24 12.46
CA ALA A 190 -13.92 6.81 12.12
C ALA A 190 -13.94 8.33 12.03
N ARG A 191 -15.01 8.91 11.47
CA ARG A 191 -15.19 10.37 11.40
C ARG A 191 -15.19 10.99 12.79
N ALA A 192 -16.02 10.46 13.69
CA ALA A 192 -16.14 10.94 15.07
C ALA A 192 -14.81 10.81 15.82
N LEU A 193 -14.12 9.68 15.66
CA LEU A 193 -12.79 9.46 16.26
C LEU A 193 -11.78 10.50 15.77
N LEU A 194 -11.70 10.74 14.47
CA LEU A 194 -10.72 11.65 13.87
C LEU A 194 -11.00 13.11 14.26
N GLU A 195 -12.26 13.52 14.30
CA GLU A 195 -12.68 14.84 14.79
C GLU A 195 -12.23 15.05 16.24
N GLN A 196 -12.52 14.09 17.11
CA GLN A 196 -12.12 14.15 18.51
C GLN A 196 -10.59 14.07 18.68
N GLN A 197 -9.92 13.19 17.95
CA GLN A 197 -8.48 12.94 18.12
C GLN A 197 -7.65 14.15 17.70
N PHE A 198 -8.12 14.94 16.73
CA PHE A 198 -7.37 16.06 16.17
C PHE A 198 -7.82 17.43 16.68
N GLU A 199 -8.82 17.46 17.54
CA GLU A 199 -9.15 18.67 18.27
C GLU A 199 -7.93 19.18 19.05
N ASN A 200 -7.48 20.39 18.75
CA ASN A 200 -6.31 21.02 19.36
C ASN A 200 -4.94 20.38 19.06
N LYS A 201 -4.81 19.60 17.99
CA LYS A 201 -3.52 19.04 17.54
C LYS A 201 -3.07 19.66 16.21
N ASP A 202 -1.76 19.63 15.97
CA ASP A 202 -1.20 19.90 14.62
C ASP A 202 -1.31 18.66 13.75
N ALA A 203 -2.53 18.29 13.49
CA ALA A 203 -2.94 17.16 12.66
C ALA A 203 -4.27 17.51 11.99
N ALA A 204 -4.56 16.90 10.86
CA ALA A 204 -5.83 17.06 10.17
C ALA A 204 -6.18 15.84 9.34
N PHE A 205 -7.42 15.77 8.91
CA PHE A 205 -7.89 14.79 7.94
C PHE A 205 -8.89 15.41 6.97
N PHE A 206 -9.13 14.72 5.89
CA PHE A 206 -10.27 14.97 5.04
C PHE A 206 -10.83 13.67 4.48
N GLU A 207 -12.13 13.67 4.24
CA GLU A 207 -12.79 12.61 3.50
C GLU A 207 -12.50 12.78 2.01
N CYS A 208 -11.96 11.75 1.41
CA CYS A 208 -11.72 11.71 -0.02
C CYS A 208 -13.04 11.59 -0.80
N THR A 209 -13.13 12.30 -1.92
CA THR A 209 -14.05 11.91 -2.98
C THR A 209 -13.63 10.54 -3.53
N GLU A 210 -14.51 9.86 -4.25
CA GLU A 210 -14.18 8.57 -4.87
C GLU A 210 -12.93 8.65 -5.77
N ALA A 211 -12.80 9.72 -6.55
CA ALA A 211 -11.66 9.95 -7.42
C ALA A 211 -10.35 10.19 -6.64
N GLU A 212 -10.42 10.95 -5.54
CA GLU A 212 -9.27 11.18 -4.67
C GLU A 212 -8.84 9.90 -3.95
N GLY A 213 -9.79 9.12 -3.42
CA GLY A 213 -9.50 7.84 -2.78
C GLY A 213 -8.80 6.86 -3.73
N LYS A 214 -9.33 6.68 -4.94
CA LYS A 214 -8.69 5.88 -5.98
C LYS A 214 -7.28 6.38 -6.32
N THR A 215 -7.09 7.70 -6.37
CA THR A 215 -5.77 8.28 -6.67
C THR A 215 -4.78 8.07 -5.52
N ALA A 216 -5.22 8.18 -4.26
CA ALA A 216 -4.39 7.90 -3.08
C ALA A 216 -3.93 6.43 -3.06
N GLU A 217 -4.85 5.49 -3.30
CA GLU A 217 -4.55 4.06 -3.36
C GLU A 217 -3.56 3.73 -4.48
N LEU A 218 -3.73 4.33 -5.67
CA LEU A 218 -2.80 4.15 -6.79
C LEU A 218 -1.42 4.74 -6.50
N HIS A 219 -1.35 5.91 -5.87
CA HIS A 219 -0.10 6.54 -5.48
C HIS A 219 0.67 5.67 -4.48
N ARG A 220 -0.02 5.15 -3.46
CA ARG A 220 0.55 4.19 -2.52
C ARG A 220 1.03 2.92 -3.22
N PHE A 221 0.23 2.36 -4.12
CA PHE A 221 0.62 1.17 -4.90
C PHE A 221 1.88 1.40 -5.74
N ALA A 222 2.01 2.58 -6.35
CA ALA A 222 3.17 2.94 -7.14
C ALA A 222 4.44 3.12 -6.30
N ALA A 223 4.33 3.35 -4.98
CA ALA A 223 5.46 3.62 -4.10
C ALA A 223 6.51 2.50 -4.11
N ALA A 224 6.10 1.23 -4.14
CA ALA A 224 7.03 0.10 -4.17
C ALA A 224 7.90 0.10 -5.45
N GLY A 225 7.27 0.29 -6.61
CA GLY A 225 7.99 0.41 -7.88
C GLY A 225 8.84 1.66 -7.98
N ALA A 226 8.35 2.78 -7.43
CA ALA A 226 9.06 4.05 -7.37
C ALA A 226 10.32 3.96 -6.49
N ALA A 227 10.26 3.28 -5.34
CA ALA A 227 11.41 3.03 -4.47
C ALA A 227 12.50 2.23 -5.19
N GLY A 228 12.12 1.14 -5.89
CA GLY A 228 13.08 0.36 -6.71
C GLY A 228 13.74 1.20 -7.81
N ARG A 229 12.97 2.06 -8.48
CA ARG A 229 13.51 2.99 -9.48
C ARG A 229 14.41 4.06 -8.87
N TYR A 230 14.04 4.61 -7.72
CA TYR A 230 14.89 5.52 -6.98
C TYR A 230 16.25 4.89 -6.67
N GLN A 231 16.26 3.65 -6.16
CA GLN A 231 17.49 2.89 -5.93
C GLN A 231 18.30 2.69 -7.22
N ALA A 232 17.66 2.30 -8.32
CA ALA A 232 18.34 2.08 -9.60
C ALA A 232 19.00 3.37 -10.15
N VAL A 233 18.34 4.52 -9.99
CA VAL A 233 18.86 5.82 -10.45
C VAL A 233 19.98 6.34 -9.53
N HIS A 234 19.89 6.02 -8.22
CA HIS A 234 20.80 6.50 -7.18
C HIS A 234 21.67 5.36 -6.56
N ALA A 235 21.97 4.32 -7.32
CA ALA A 235 22.64 3.10 -6.85
C ALA A 235 23.93 3.35 -6.01
N ASN A 236 24.61 4.50 -6.21
CA ASN A 236 25.79 4.88 -5.45
C ASN A 236 25.48 5.60 -4.12
N LYS A 237 24.20 5.88 -3.83
CA LYS A 237 23.76 6.66 -2.65
C LYS A 237 22.92 5.86 -1.67
N VAL A 238 22.45 4.68 -2.08
CA VAL A 238 21.59 3.83 -1.27
C VAL A 238 22.35 2.57 -0.94
N ALA A 239 22.54 2.31 0.36
CA ALA A 239 23.10 1.05 0.82
C ALA A 239 22.15 -0.11 0.46
N ASN A 240 22.72 -1.23 0.01
CA ASN A 240 21.98 -2.47 -0.25
C ASN A 240 21.55 -3.13 1.06
#